data_030ef9058a12d3dfb49cca8ef1445199
#
_entry.id   030ef9058a12d3dfb49cca8ef1445199
#
_cell.length_a   1.000
_cell.length_b   1.000
_cell.length_c   1.000
_cell.angle_alpha   90.00
_cell.angle_beta   90.00
_cell.angle_gamma   90.00
#
_symmetry.space_group_name_H-M   'P 1'
#
loop_
_entity.id
_entity.type
_entity.pdbx_description
1 polymer ?
#
loop_
_entity_poly.entity_id
_entity_poly.type
_entity_poly.pdbx_seq_one_letter_code
_entity_poly.pdbx_strand_id
1 'polypeptide(L)'
;MASGDTNITICNQALVLLGADTIASFSDTSNDAAAVCNQIYETIKRQTLSMYPWSFALTKTQLSKSSTAPIGEWDNRFDLPADAVAGQPFQVYNTDATGSMPITSYELQYTSSGPAIFTNENVIYVDYITSVITEGLMPSYFVQLLVYMIAWH
;
A
#
# COMPACT_ATOMS: atom_id res chain seq x y z
N MET A 1 17.54 6.17 -2.73
CA MET A 1 18.54 5.64 -1.79
C MET A 1 17.86 5.32 -0.47
N ALA A 2 18.21 4.22 0.16
CA ALA A 2 17.68 3.86 1.47
C ALA A 2 18.09 4.88 2.53
N SER A 3 17.15 5.24 3.39
CA SER A 3 17.38 6.23 4.43
C SER A 3 17.90 5.62 5.72
N GLY A 4 17.79 4.30 5.88
CA GLY A 4 18.14 3.62 7.11
C GLY A 4 17.11 3.80 8.23
N ASP A 5 16.00 4.44 7.94
CA ASP A 5 14.96 4.67 8.93
C ASP A 5 14.18 3.39 9.22
N THR A 6 13.61 3.34 10.42
CA THR A 6 12.70 2.27 10.83
C THR A 6 11.40 2.89 11.29
N ASN A 7 10.38 2.06 11.52
CA ASN A 7 9.11 2.54 12.05
C ASN A 7 9.28 3.26 13.38
N ILE A 8 10.21 2.80 14.22
CA ILE A 8 10.50 3.44 15.51
C ILE A 8 11.14 4.80 15.32
N THR A 9 12.14 4.92 14.41
CA THR A 9 12.81 6.21 14.19
C THR A 9 11.84 7.24 13.61
N ILE A 10 10.95 6.82 12.73
CA ILE A 10 9.94 7.71 12.16
C ILE A 10 8.98 8.22 13.24
N CYS A 11 8.50 7.34 14.10
CA CYS A 11 7.65 7.74 15.23
C CYS A 11 8.39 8.65 16.19
N ASN A 12 9.67 8.38 16.46
CA ASN A 12 10.47 9.23 17.35
C ASN A 12 10.66 10.63 16.79
N GLN A 13 10.85 10.76 15.49
CA GLN A 13 10.92 12.08 14.87
C GLN A 13 9.61 12.85 15.04
N ALA A 14 8.47 12.17 14.90
CA ALA A 14 7.18 12.80 15.13
C ALA A 14 7.02 13.22 16.59
N LEU A 15 7.44 12.39 17.53
CA LEU A 15 7.38 12.71 18.96
C LEU A 15 8.25 13.91 19.32
N VAL A 16 9.44 14.01 18.72
CA VAL A 16 10.32 15.16 18.91
C VAL A 16 9.66 16.45 18.43
N LEU A 17 8.98 16.40 17.28
CA LEU A 17 8.24 17.56 16.78
C LEU A 17 7.14 18.02 17.74
N LEU A 18 6.55 17.09 18.48
CA LEU A 18 5.50 17.39 19.45
C LEU A 18 6.06 17.75 20.83
N GLY A 19 7.38 17.68 21.02
CA GLY A 19 8.01 17.92 22.31
C GLY A 19 7.82 16.78 23.30
N ALA A 20 7.52 15.58 22.81
CA ALA A 20 7.32 14.40 23.65
C ALA A 20 8.60 13.57 23.74
N ASP A 21 8.66 12.69 24.73
CA ASP A 21 9.78 11.77 24.90
C ASP A 21 9.78 10.71 23.80
N THR A 22 10.97 10.26 23.40
CA THR A 22 11.12 9.19 22.43
C THR A 22 10.86 7.82 23.05
N ILE A 23 10.63 6.83 22.20
CA ILE A 23 10.35 5.46 22.62
C ILE A 23 11.43 4.53 22.10
N ALA A 24 11.66 3.40 22.81
CA ALA A 24 12.61 2.38 22.38
C ALA A 24 11.94 1.30 21.53
N SER A 25 10.66 1.03 21.76
CA SER A 25 9.89 0.05 20.98
C SER A 25 8.40 0.35 21.14
N PHE A 26 7.59 -0.22 20.24
CA PHE A 26 6.13 -0.07 20.34
C PHE A 26 5.54 -0.86 21.51
N SER A 27 6.28 -1.79 22.06
CA SER A 27 5.84 -2.57 23.24
C SER A 27 6.28 -1.97 24.57
N ASP A 28 6.85 -0.77 24.55
CA ASP A 28 7.29 -0.09 25.77
C ASP A 28 6.07 0.34 26.58
N THR A 29 5.89 -0.30 27.75
CA THR A 29 4.74 -0.04 28.64
C THR A 29 4.96 1.13 29.57
N SER A 30 6.18 1.68 29.64
CA SER A 30 6.49 2.83 30.49
C SER A 30 6.13 4.17 29.88
N ASN A 31 5.68 4.17 28.62
CA ASN A 31 5.41 5.39 27.86
C ASN A 31 4.12 5.22 27.06
N ASP A 32 3.13 6.06 27.35
CA ASP A 32 1.84 6.03 26.66
C ASP A 32 1.98 6.34 25.16
N ALA A 33 3.00 7.12 24.77
CA ALA A 33 3.26 7.41 23.37
C ALA A 33 3.57 6.15 22.55
N ALA A 34 4.18 5.14 23.15
CA ALA A 34 4.47 3.88 22.47
C ALA A 34 3.16 3.17 22.07
N ALA A 35 2.17 3.15 22.96
CA ALA A 35 0.88 2.53 22.66
C ALA A 35 0.15 3.28 21.55
N VAL A 36 0.18 4.61 21.58
CA VAL A 36 -0.45 5.44 20.54
C VAL A 36 0.23 5.20 19.19
N CYS A 37 1.56 5.24 19.14
CA CYS A 37 2.30 5.00 17.90
C CYS A 37 2.03 3.62 17.34
N ASN A 38 2.00 2.60 18.20
CA ASN A 38 1.71 1.24 17.78
C ASN A 38 0.32 1.13 17.15
N GLN A 39 -0.64 1.90 17.66
CA GLN A 39 -2.01 1.87 17.16
C GLN A 39 -2.18 2.57 15.82
N ILE A 40 -1.50 3.69 15.61
CA ILE A 40 -1.78 4.57 14.47
C ILE A 40 -0.78 4.43 13.32
N TYR A 41 0.43 3.90 13.57
CA TYR A 41 1.52 3.96 12.59
C TYR A 41 1.14 3.29 11.26
N GLU A 42 0.70 2.03 11.31
CA GLU A 42 0.36 1.30 10.09
C GLU A 42 -0.83 1.92 9.36
N THR A 43 -1.80 2.41 10.10
CA THR A 43 -2.97 3.07 9.52
C THR A 43 -2.58 4.33 8.76
N ILE A 44 -1.74 5.17 9.37
CA ILE A 44 -1.29 6.42 8.75
C ILE A 44 -0.37 6.14 7.57
N LYS A 45 0.52 5.15 7.70
CA LYS A 45 1.39 4.74 6.60
C LYS A 45 0.56 4.31 5.38
N ARG A 46 -0.45 3.48 5.60
CA ARG A 46 -1.33 3.00 4.53
C ARG A 46 -2.12 4.15 3.91
N GLN A 47 -2.65 5.05 4.75
CA GLN A 47 -3.39 6.21 4.28
C GLN A 47 -2.51 7.12 3.42
N THR A 48 -1.28 7.38 3.86
CA THR A 48 -0.34 8.22 3.13
C THR A 48 0.05 7.59 1.80
N LEU A 49 0.27 6.27 1.78
CA LEU A 49 0.58 5.55 0.55
C LEU A 49 -0.58 5.62 -0.45
N SER A 50 -1.82 5.68 0.03
CA SER A 50 -2.99 5.72 -0.85
C SER A 50 -3.23 7.08 -1.50
N MET A 51 -2.53 8.13 -1.06
CA MET A 51 -2.76 9.49 -1.54
C MET A 51 -2.20 9.76 -2.93
N TYR A 52 -1.21 8.98 -3.37
CA TYR A 52 -0.48 9.27 -4.60
C TYR A 52 0.18 7.98 -5.11
N PRO A 53 0.35 7.81 -6.42
CA PRO A 53 1.07 6.63 -6.96
C PRO A 53 2.58 6.79 -6.80
N TRP A 54 3.07 6.60 -5.60
CA TRP A 54 4.50 6.74 -5.27
C TRP A 54 5.32 5.73 -6.05
N SER A 55 6.34 6.19 -6.77
CA SER A 55 7.16 5.32 -7.62
C SER A 55 7.90 4.25 -6.84
N PHE A 56 8.31 4.55 -5.61
CA PHE A 56 9.02 3.58 -4.78
C PHE A 56 8.11 2.47 -4.25
N ALA A 57 6.81 2.67 -4.26
CA ALA A 57 5.82 1.70 -3.77
C ALA A 57 5.03 1.06 -4.91
N LEU A 58 5.26 1.47 -6.14
CA LEU A 58 4.55 0.95 -7.30
C LEU A 58 5.14 -0.42 -7.67
N THR A 59 4.29 -1.42 -7.69
CA THR A 59 4.68 -2.82 -7.91
C THR A 59 3.85 -3.39 -9.06
N LYS A 60 4.52 -4.11 -9.96
CA LYS A 60 3.83 -4.84 -11.05
C LYS A 60 3.81 -6.31 -10.70
N THR A 61 2.65 -6.94 -10.86
CA THR A 61 2.52 -8.37 -10.63
C THR A 61 1.50 -8.97 -11.58
N GLN A 62 1.66 -10.25 -11.86
CA GLN A 62 0.66 -11.03 -12.58
C GLN A 62 -0.36 -11.56 -11.60
N LEU A 63 -1.64 -11.39 -11.91
CA LEU A 63 -2.71 -11.92 -11.08
C LEU A 63 -3.08 -13.33 -11.53
N SER A 64 -3.48 -14.15 -10.57
CA SER A 64 -3.97 -15.49 -10.83
C SER A 64 -5.48 -15.45 -11.10
N LYS A 65 -5.91 -16.20 -12.13
CA LYS A 65 -7.32 -16.32 -12.44
C LYS A 65 -8.02 -17.09 -11.32
N SER A 66 -9.12 -16.54 -10.83
CA SER A 66 -9.93 -17.22 -9.82
C SER A 66 -10.63 -18.44 -10.42
N SER A 67 -10.78 -19.50 -9.63
CA SER A 67 -11.55 -20.67 -10.02
C SER A 67 -13.05 -20.42 -9.96
N THR A 68 -13.47 -19.35 -9.27
CA THR A 68 -14.89 -18.98 -9.17
C THR A 68 -15.24 -18.13 -10.38
N ALA A 69 -16.22 -18.60 -11.17
CA ALA A 69 -16.70 -17.87 -12.33
C ALA A 69 -17.42 -16.59 -11.90
N PRO A 70 -17.16 -15.45 -12.57
CA PRO A 70 -17.90 -14.22 -12.25
C PRO A 70 -19.37 -14.35 -12.69
N ILE A 71 -20.21 -13.55 -12.04
CA ILE A 71 -21.60 -13.43 -12.42
C ILE A 71 -21.73 -12.19 -13.31
N GLY A 72 -22.39 -12.34 -14.46
CA GLY A 72 -22.62 -11.24 -15.37
C GLY A 72 -21.91 -11.42 -16.70
N GLU A 73 -21.50 -10.31 -17.29
CA GLU A 73 -21.00 -10.24 -18.66
C GLU A 73 -19.52 -10.64 -18.82
N TRP A 74 -18.79 -10.77 -17.70
CA TRP A 74 -17.35 -11.02 -17.74
C TRP A 74 -17.07 -12.53 -17.68
N ASP A 75 -16.03 -12.97 -18.40
CA ASP A 75 -15.64 -14.37 -18.45
C ASP A 75 -14.72 -14.78 -17.30
N ASN A 76 -13.89 -13.85 -16.82
CA ASN A 76 -12.81 -14.16 -15.90
C ASN A 76 -12.79 -13.20 -14.72
N ARG A 77 -12.28 -13.69 -13.59
CA ARG A 77 -12.11 -12.93 -12.38
C ARG A 77 -10.67 -13.06 -11.88
N PHE A 78 -10.07 -11.94 -11.49
CA PHE A 78 -8.73 -11.89 -10.93
C PHE A 78 -8.77 -11.12 -9.62
N ASP A 79 -8.42 -11.78 -8.51
CA ASP A 79 -8.40 -11.13 -7.20
C ASP A 79 -7.16 -10.27 -7.06
N LEU A 80 -7.32 -9.05 -6.53
CA LEU A 80 -6.19 -8.17 -6.26
C LEU A 80 -5.38 -8.68 -5.08
N PRO A 81 -4.06 -8.37 -5.03
CA PRO A 81 -3.24 -8.75 -3.87
C PRO A 81 -3.76 -8.10 -2.59
N ALA A 82 -3.60 -8.81 -1.47
CA ALA A 82 -4.07 -8.32 -0.17
C ALA A 82 -3.33 -7.06 0.27
N ASP A 83 -2.12 -6.84 -0.23
CA ASP A 83 -1.31 -5.68 0.11
C ASP A 83 -1.54 -4.48 -0.82
N ALA A 84 -2.52 -4.55 -1.73
CA ALA A 84 -2.87 -3.43 -2.59
C ALA A 84 -3.53 -2.33 -1.74
N VAL A 85 -2.88 -1.17 -1.69
CA VAL A 85 -3.39 -0.03 -0.93
C VAL A 85 -4.65 0.49 -1.61
N ALA A 86 -5.65 0.86 -0.82
CA ALA A 86 -6.95 1.37 -1.28
C ALA A 86 -7.76 0.36 -2.10
N GLY A 87 -7.28 -0.89 -2.22
CA GLY A 87 -8.01 -1.93 -2.93
C GLY A 87 -8.21 -1.65 -4.41
N GLN A 88 -7.30 -0.91 -5.04
CA GLN A 88 -7.42 -0.52 -6.45
C GLN A 88 -6.09 -0.68 -7.16
N PRO A 89 -6.10 -1.10 -8.44
CA PRO A 89 -4.90 -1.06 -9.25
C PRO A 89 -4.63 0.37 -9.72
N PHE A 90 -3.35 0.68 -9.96
CA PHE A 90 -3.00 1.91 -10.63
C PHE A 90 -3.26 1.79 -12.14
N GLN A 91 -2.77 0.71 -12.74
CA GLN A 91 -3.03 0.39 -14.15
C GLN A 91 -3.13 -1.12 -14.32
N VAL A 92 -3.85 -1.54 -15.36
CA VAL A 92 -4.10 -2.94 -15.66
C VAL A 92 -3.64 -3.22 -17.09
N TYR A 93 -2.91 -4.33 -17.28
CA TYR A 93 -2.37 -4.73 -18.58
C TYR A 93 -2.73 -6.19 -18.86
N ASN A 94 -2.79 -6.54 -20.15
CA ASN A 94 -2.97 -7.94 -20.57
C ASN A 94 -1.65 -8.57 -21.02
N THR A 95 -0.53 -7.88 -20.94
CA THR A 95 0.80 -8.35 -21.29
C THR A 95 1.85 -7.65 -20.44
N ASP A 96 3.00 -8.29 -20.25
CA ASP A 96 4.14 -7.70 -19.56
C ASP A 96 5.18 -7.08 -20.51
N ALA A 97 4.87 -7.02 -21.80
CA ALA A 97 5.80 -6.48 -22.80
C ALA A 97 6.11 -5.01 -22.55
N THR A 98 7.36 -4.62 -22.79
CA THR A 98 7.82 -3.25 -22.63
C THR A 98 7.02 -2.34 -23.57
N GLY A 99 6.54 -1.21 -23.03
CA GLY A 99 5.78 -0.24 -23.81
C GLY A 99 4.33 -0.60 -24.03
N SER A 100 3.80 -1.62 -23.33
CA SER A 100 2.41 -2.01 -23.47
C SER A 100 1.47 -0.89 -23.03
N MET A 101 0.32 -0.84 -23.67
CA MET A 101 -0.75 0.08 -23.29
C MET A 101 -1.62 -0.56 -22.21
N PRO A 102 -2.07 0.20 -21.21
CA PRO A 102 -3.03 -0.33 -20.25
C PRO A 102 -4.36 -0.65 -20.92
N ILE A 103 -5.06 -1.64 -20.39
CA ILE A 103 -6.41 -1.97 -20.85
C ILE A 103 -7.44 -1.19 -20.05
N THR A 104 -8.61 -0.97 -20.65
CA THR A 104 -9.75 -0.32 -19.99
C THR A 104 -10.98 -1.22 -19.94
N SER A 105 -10.94 -2.38 -20.61
CA SER A 105 -12.05 -3.31 -20.71
C SER A 105 -12.08 -4.24 -19.49
N TYR A 106 -12.29 -3.67 -18.32
CA TYR A 106 -12.42 -4.41 -17.07
C TYR A 106 -13.32 -3.66 -16.11
N GLU A 107 -13.79 -4.36 -15.10
CA GLU A 107 -14.58 -3.79 -14.02
C GLU A 107 -13.99 -4.19 -12.68
N LEU A 108 -13.84 -3.23 -11.79
CA LEU A 108 -13.38 -3.47 -10.43
C LEU A 108 -14.59 -3.61 -9.53
N GLN A 109 -14.72 -4.75 -8.84
CA GLN A 109 -15.81 -5.01 -7.91
C GLN A 109 -15.26 -5.52 -6.59
N TYR A 110 -15.95 -5.17 -5.51
CA TYR A 110 -15.61 -5.69 -4.19
C TYR A 110 -16.47 -6.94 -3.93
N THR A 111 -15.79 -8.06 -3.74
CA THR A 111 -16.44 -9.34 -3.45
C THR A 111 -16.28 -9.66 -1.97
N SER A 112 -16.90 -10.75 -1.51
CA SER A 112 -16.72 -11.21 -0.14
C SER A 112 -15.26 -11.55 0.20
N SER A 113 -14.43 -11.81 -0.83
CA SER A 113 -12.99 -12.07 -0.66
C SER A 113 -12.14 -10.81 -0.84
N GLY A 114 -12.76 -9.65 -1.08
CA GLY A 114 -12.08 -8.40 -1.31
C GLY A 114 -12.23 -7.89 -2.74
N PRO A 115 -11.44 -6.89 -3.14
CA PRO A 115 -11.54 -6.33 -4.49
C PRO A 115 -11.04 -7.31 -5.54
N ALA A 116 -11.70 -7.32 -6.69
CA ALA A 116 -11.36 -8.20 -7.81
C ALA A 116 -11.58 -7.48 -9.13
N ILE A 117 -10.79 -7.87 -10.14
CA ILE A 117 -10.92 -7.37 -11.51
C ILE A 117 -11.69 -8.40 -12.32
N PHE A 118 -12.77 -7.96 -12.97
CA PHE A 118 -13.57 -8.78 -13.87
C PHE A 118 -13.27 -8.33 -15.29
N THR A 119 -12.89 -9.28 -16.14
CA THR A 119 -12.51 -9.00 -17.52
C THR A 119 -12.66 -10.25 -18.37
N ASN A 120 -12.65 -10.07 -19.69
CA ASN A 120 -12.62 -11.18 -20.63
C ASN A 120 -11.21 -11.60 -21.03
N GLU A 121 -10.19 -10.90 -20.55
CA GLU A 121 -8.80 -11.26 -20.80
C GLU A 121 -8.42 -12.53 -20.04
N ASN A 122 -7.51 -13.32 -20.61
CA ASN A 122 -7.05 -14.55 -19.99
C ASN A 122 -5.86 -14.34 -19.04
N VAL A 123 -5.12 -13.26 -19.20
CA VAL A 123 -3.93 -12.95 -18.40
C VAL A 123 -4.01 -11.47 -18.03
N ILE A 124 -3.77 -11.18 -16.76
CA ILE A 124 -3.83 -9.81 -16.23
C ILE A 124 -2.57 -9.53 -15.43
N TYR A 125 -1.94 -8.40 -15.74
CA TYR A 125 -0.85 -7.80 -14.97
C TYR A 125 -1.34 -6.47 -14.42
N VAL A 126 -1.03 -6.18 -13.17
CA VAL A 126 -1.43 -4.92 -12.55
C VAL A 126 -0.23 -4.19 -11.98
N ASP A 127 -0.26 -2.86 -12.09
CA ASP A 127 0.60 -1.98 -11.30
C ASP A 127 -0.24 -1.49 -10.13
N TYR A 128 0.27 -1.63 -8.92
CA TYR A 128 -0.47 -1.21 -7.73
C TYR A 128 0.51 -0.67 -6.69
N ILE A 129 -0.02 0.11 -5.76
CA ILE A 129 0.75 0.61 -4.63
C ILE A 129 0.67 -0.41 -3.51
N THR A 130 1.80 -0.96 -3.11
CA THR A 130 1.85 -1.95 -2.04
C THR A 130 1.94 -1.27 -0.68
N SER A 131 1.28 -1.87 0.33
CA SER A 131 1.41 -1.45 1.72
C SER A 131 2.62 -2.07 2.42
N VAL A 132 3.26 -3.06 1.78
CA VAL A 132 4.40 -3.79 2.34
C VAL A 132 5.68 -3.15 1.83
N ILE A 133 6.04 -2.01 2.42
CA ILE A 133 7.26 -1.27 2.09
C ILE A 133 8.10 -1.15 3.36
N THR A 134 9.37 -1.59 3.26
CA THR A 134 10.33 -1.43 4.34
C THR A 134 10.71 0.05 4.47
N GLU A 135 10.69 0.57 5.68
CA GLU A 135 10.94 1.98 5.93
C GLU A 135 12.31 2.42 5.45
N GLY A 136 13.32 1.54 5.52
CA GLY A 136 14.66 1.84 5.03
C GLY A 136 14.75 2.07 3.53
N LEU A 137 13.74 1.63 2.77
CA LEU A 137 13.69 1.84 1.32
C LEU A 137 12.91 3.09 0.92
N MET A 138 12.28 3.77 1.87
CA MET A 138 11.50 4.98 1.59
C MET A 138 12.43 6.15 1.30
N PRO A 139 12.13 6.97 0.26
CA PRO A 139 12.86 8.21 0.04
C PRO A 139 12.69 9.19 1.20
N SER A 140 13.67 10.06 1.41
CA SER A 140 13.64 11.00 2.53
C SER A 140 12.40 11.90 2.50
N TYR A 141 11.94 12.31 1.33
CA TYR A 141 10.76 13.17 1.24
C TYR A 141 9.50 12.45 1.74
N PHE A 142 9.40 11.15 1.51
CA PHE A 142 8.25 10.38 1.99
C PHE A 142 8.34 10.16 3.50
N VAL A 143 9.53 9.87 4.00
CA VAL A 143 9.75 9.74 5.45
C VAL A 143 9.36 11.03 6.15
N GLN A 144 9.75 12.17 5.60
CA GLN A 144 9.42 13.47 6.19
C GLN A 144 7.90 13.72 6.17
N LEU A 145 7.24 13.39 5.06
CA LEU A 145 5.79 13.49 4.98
C LEU A 145 5.12 12.59 6.01
N LEU A 146 5.60 11.37 6.15
CA LEU A 146 5.05 10.41 7.12
C LEU A 146 5.23 10.91 8.55
N VAL A 147 6.38 11.49 8.86
CA VAL A 147 6.63 12.09 10.17
C VAL A 147 5.60 13.18 10.47
N TYR A 148 5.35 14.08 9.52
CA TYR A 148 4.37 15.15 9.71
C TYR A 148 2.95 14.61 9.84
N MET A 149 2.60 13.60 9.06
CA MET A 149 1.27 12.98 9.15
C MET A 149 1.04 12.34 10.51
N ILE A 150 2.04 11.66 11.05
CA ILE A 150 1.95 11.04 12.37
C ILE A 150 1.86 12.11 13.45
N ALA A 151 2.66 13.16 13.36
CA ALA A 151 2.66 14.24 14.35
C ALA A 151 1.32 14.98 14.36
N TRP A 152 0.65 15.08 13.21
CA TRP A 152 -0.63 15.77 13.12
C TRP A 152 -1.77 14.97 13.73
N HIS A 153 -1.67 13.65 13.72
CA HIS A 153 -2.66 12.75 14.32
C HIS A 153 -2.28 12.45 15.77
#